data_ace51564da7722fec59cfcbe5c86988a
#
_entry.id   ace51564da7722fec59cfcbe5c86988a
#
_cell.length_a   1.000
_cell.length_b   1.000
_cell.length_c   1.000
_cell.angle_alpha   90.00
_cell.angle_beta   90.00
_cell.angle_gamma   90.00
#
_symmetry.space_group_name_H-M   'P 1'
#
loop_
_entity.id
_entity.type
_entity.pdbx_description
1 polymer ?
#
loop_
_entity_poly.entity_id
_entity_poly.type
_entity_poly.pdbx_seq_one_letter_code
_entity_poly.pdbx_strand_id
1 'polypeptide(L)'
;MLNTRKRRSLALASVISSLALVLSGCSSSSDSGSASGDDAWFASAAEKLECKGKTIKGVTENTPPGQYVKSDIIPAFEKATGMKVDLETTSWDEMYSKAINDMEAKTGIYDFVYIEQDIIYQYLKNDYLANISKEIANNPDLKAPSFDFAKFTSFINDFKNADGDVFGIPMEAFVKVYLYRTDLFNDPANQAAFKAKYKRDLVPATNYKEYQDIADFFTAYGKDKELWGTTVQAVTGHPASFYELFESILPTNGVYNWGISKDFKASAAAGGSMNSKAAKDAFAFWVGLLKDAPPESKQSTWTEVGTTFAAGRAAQGWVYGENVAWIATDESKSKVVGKVGVALPPLGNPKVLADSKSGAGYLGYYDGGAFGVPASSKNITCSVLFQQYQGQESVQAKWAAAGSRIVMDSTYNDPIVQEQDTKTNGYYTFMKDQGSLFRGAPAFPFHTSVREVVAPFIYDAIAGKISTSDALDKAAKAADAEMKKLGY
;
A
#
# COMPACT_ATOMS: atom_id res chain seq x y z
N MET A 1 26.55 -54.03 26.57
CA MET A 1 27.09 -54.88 25.50
C MET A 1 27.30 -53.96 24.30
N LEU A 2 28.44 -53.39 24.17
CA LEU A 2 29.69 -53.64 23.40
C LEU A 2 29.46 -54.33 22.04
N ASN A 3 29.84 -53.62 20.97
CA ASN A 3 30.76 -53.95 19.89
C ASN A 3 30.67 -52.87 18.80
N THR A 4 31.59 -52.04 18.60
CA THR A 4 32.98 -51.88 18.08
C THR A 4 33.23 -52.37 16.64
N ARG A 5 33.84 -51.45 15.86
CA ARG A 5 34.79 -51.57 14.70
C ARG A 5 34.17 -51.75 13.31
N LYS A 6 34.64 -51.09 12.26
CA LYS A 6 36.03 -50.86 11.79
C LYS A 6 36.17 -49.74 10.78
N ARG A 7 37.20 -48.94 10.89
CA ARG A 7 37.84 -48.08 9.88
C ARG A 7 38.43 -48.91 8.74
N ARG A 8 38.42 -48.40 7.52
CA ARG A 8 39.46 -48.69 6.51
C ARG A 8 39.80 -47.41 5.73
N SER A 9 40.99 -46.91 5.96
CA SER A 9 41.76 -45.99 5.14
C SER A 9 42.43 -46.74 4.01
N LEU A 10 42.56 -46.18 2.83
CA LEU A 10 43.62 -46.47 1.88
C LEU A 10 43.99 -45.24 1.09
N ALA A 11 45.30 -45.04 0.99
CA ALA A 11 45.95 -43.85 0.51
C ALA A 11 46.53 -44.02 -0.90
N LEU A 12 46.90 -42.87 -1.48
CA LEU A 12 47.92 -42.56 -2.48
C LEU A 12 47.89 -43.22 -3.87
N ALA A 13 47.91 -42.34 -4.88
CA ALA A 13 48.98 -42.29 -5.86
C ALA A 13 49.05 -40.94 -6.56
N SER A 14 50.15 -40.25 -6.44
CA SER A 14 50.55 -39.04 -7.15
C SER A 14 51.00 -39.38 -8.57
N VAL A 15 50.66 -38.56 -9.56
CA VAL A 15 51.44 -38.44 -10.80
C VAL A 15 51.59 -36.94 -11.10
N ILE A 16 52.82 -36.49 -11.04
CA ILE A 16 53.33 -35.21 -11.49
C ILE A 16 53.58 -35.30 -12.99
N SER A 17 53.05 -34.37 -13.77
CA SER A 17 53.61 -34.04 -15.10
C SER A 17 53.48 -32.53 -15.34
N SER A 18 54.61 -31.93 -15.54
CA SER A 18 54.89 -30.52 -15.75
C SER A 18 54.70 -30.11 -17.24
N LEU A 19 54.54 -28.81 -17.42
CA LEU A 19 54.80 -27.92 -18.57
C LEU A 19 53.60 -27.58 -19.43
N ALA A 20 53.14 -26.33 -19.40
CA ALA A 20 53.59 -25.23 -20.26
C ALA A 20 52.81 -23.95 -19.89
N LEU A 21 53.55 -22.86 -19.65
CA LEU A 21 53.03 -21.51 -19.54
C LEU A 21 52.47 -21.08 -20.92
N VAL A 22 51.15 -20.70 -20.93
CA VAL A 22 50.62 -19.74 -21.86
C VAL A 22 49.97 -18.66 -21.04
N LEU A 23 50.56 -17.49 -21.02
CA LEU A 23 49.97 -16.26 -20.53
C LEU A 23 48.81 -15.88 -21.47
N SER A 24 47.58 -16.18 -21.07
CA SER A 24 46.38 -15.55 -21.62
C SER A 24 45.74 -14.82 -20.47
N GLY A 25 45.72 -13.50 -20.55
CA GLY A 25 45.10 -12.65 -19.55
C GLY A 25 43.64 -12.99 -19.36
N CYS A 26 43.31 -13.61 -18.24
CA CYS A 26 41.97 -13.62 -17.73
C CYS A 26 41.73 -12.23 -17.13
N SER A 27 41.02 -11.40 -17.87
CA SER A 27 40.29 -10.29 -17.25
C SER A 27 39.31 -10.91 -16.25
N SER A 28 39.68 -10.88 -14.97
CA SER A 28 38.72 -10.99 -13.90
C SER A 28 37.74 -9.86 -14.12
N SER A 29 36.54 -10.18 -14.57
CA SER A 29 35.39 -9.30 -14.40
C SER A 29 35.16 -9.20 -12.90
N SER A 30 35.89 -8.28 -12.26
CA SER A 30 35.45 -7.67 -11.04
C SER A 30 34.13 -6.99 -11.41
N ASP A 31 33.08 -7.46 -10.85
CA ASP A 31 31.79 -6.80 -10.78
C ASP A 31 31.98 -5.52 -9.94
N SER A 32 32.74 -4.57 -10.52
CA SER A 32 32.72 -3.18 -10.12
C SER A 32 31.44 -2.61 -10.70
N GLY A 33 30.32 -2.82 -10.00
CA GLY A 33 29.18 -1.97 -10.17
C GLY A 33 29.70 -0.53 -10.09
N SER A 34 29.81 0.14 -11.22
CA SER A 34 30.14 1.55 -11.27
C SER A 34 29.13 2.25 -10.36
N ALA A 35 29.61 2.88 -9.29
CA ALA A 35 28.78 3.77 -8.48
C ALA A 35 28.08 4.69 -9.47
N SER A 36 26.76 4.79 -9.41
CA SER A 36 26.04 5.74 -10.24
C SER A 36 26.61 7.12 -9.96
N GLY A 37 26.58 8.04 -10.93
CA GLY A 37 27.07 9.41 -10.71
C GLY A 37 26.40 10.06 -9.50
N ASP A 38 25.21 9.61 -9.15
CA ASP A 38 24.43 10.02 -7.96
C ASP A 38 25.02 9.51 -6.66
N ASP A 39 25.53 8.28 -6.56
CA ASP A 39 26.16 7.77 -5.32
C ASP A 39 27.39 8.61 -4.92
N ALA A 40 28.18 9.07 -5.89
CA ALA A 40 29.31 9.96 -5.63
C ALA A 40 28.86 11.33 -5.10
N TRP A 41 27.76 11.84 -5.61
CA TRP A 41 27.17 13.07 -5.11
C TRP A 41 26.66 12.89 -3.67
N PHE A 42 25.92 11.81 -3.38
CA PHE A 42 25.42 11.52 -2.03
C PHE A 42 26.55 11.36 -1.01
N ALA A 43 27.67 10.72 -1.38
CA ALA A 43 28.87 10.63 -0.55
C ALA A 43 29.43 12.02 -0.21
N SER A 44 29.58 12.87 -1.23
CA SER A 44 30.07 14.24 -1.06
C SER A 44 29.11 15.11 -0.24
N ALA A 45 27.80 15.00 -0.49
CA ALA A 45 26.77 15.72 0.25
C ALA A 45 26.75 15.32 1.73
N ALA A 46 26.84 14.02 2.03
CA ALA A 46 26.89 13.53 3.41
C ALA A 46 28.10 14.09 4.19
N GLU A 47 29.24 14.29 3.52
CA GLU A 47 30.42 14.94 4.13
C GLU A 47 30.19 16.44 4.36
N LYS A 48 29.78 17.16 3.33
CA LYS A 48 29.55 18.63 3.39
C LYS A 48 28.49 19.03 4.39
N LEU A 49 27.42 18.21 4.50
CA LEU A 49 26.30 18.42 5.42
C LEU A 49 26.57 17.89 6.83
N GLU A 50 27.78 17.41 7.09
CA GLU A 50 28.16 16.81 8.38
C GLU A 50 27.25 15.63 8.78
N CYS A 51 26.70 14.91 7.80
CA CYS A 51 25.83 13.74 8.02
C CYS A 51 26.60 12.42 8.08
N LYS A 52 27.78 12.33 7.45
CA LYS A 52 28.61 11.13 7.45
C LYS A 52 28.94 10.69 8.88
N GLY A 53 28.73 9.39 9.15
CA GLY A 53 28.92 8.80 10.47
C GLY A 53 27.77 9.03 11.46
N LYS A 54 26.78 9.87 11.14
CA LYS A 54 25.57 10.02 11.96
C LYS A 54 24.61 8.83 11.73
N THR A 55 23.81 8.58 12.76
CA THR A 55 22.68 7.66 12.69
C THR A 55 21.40 8.46 12.70
N ILE A 56 20.54 8.25 11.71
CA ILE A 56 19.14 8.73 11.71
C ILE A 56 18.22 7.58 12.07
N LYS A 57 17.16 7.87 12.82
CA LYS A 57 16.20 6.89 13.30
C LYS A 57 14.82 7.12 12.69
N GLY A 58 14.20 6.06 12.20
CA GLY A 58 12.85 6.14 11.63
C GLY A 58 11.92 5.05 12.14
N VAL A 59 10.61 5.25 11.89
CA VAL A 59 9.57 4.25 12.12
C VAL A 59 8.64 4.17 10.94
N THR A 60 8.30 2.93 10.53
CA THR A 60 7.35 2.64 9.46
C THR A 60 6.51 1.41 9.77
N GLU A 61 5.46 1.21 8.99
CA GLU A 61 4.68 0.00 9.06
C GLU A 61 5.44 -1.21 8.50
N ASN A 62 5.14 -2.39 9.05
CA ASN A 62 5.70 -3.67 8.62
C ASN A 62 4.95 -4.21 7.39
N THR A 63 4.97 -3.46 6.31
CA THR A 63 4.41 -3.81 4.99
C THR A 63 5.52 -4.21 4.01
N PRO A 64 5.22 -4.85 2.86
CA PRO A 64 6.21 -5.14 1.84
C PRO A 64 7.06 -3.94 1.42
N PRO A 65 6.49 -2.74 1.16
CA PRO A 65 7.27 -1.54 0.88
C PRO A 65 8.23 -1.14 2.01
N GLY A 66 7.76 -1.15 3.27
CA GLY A 66 8.59 -0.83 4.44
C GLY A 66 9.75 -1.82 4.64
N GLN A 67 9.49 -3.11 4.39
CA GLN A 67 10.54 -4.14 4.44
C GLN A 67 11.59 -3.94 3.34
N TYR A 68 11.19 -3.54 2.13
CA TYR A 68 12.13 -3.23 1.05
C TYR A 68 13.04 -2.04 1.39
N VAL A 69 12.53 -1.02 2.06
CA VAL A 69 13.37 0.07 2.58
C VAL A 69 14.47 -0.49 3.48
N LYS A 70 14.10 -1.38 4.39
CA LYS A 70 15.02 -1.95 5.38
C LYS A 70 16.05 -2.91 4.77
N SER A 71 15.61 -3.76 3.82
CA SER A 71 16.48 -4.82 3.24
C SER A 71 17.37 -4.33 2.10
N ASP A 72 16.92 -3.35 1.32
CA ASP A 72 17.55 -2.98 0.07
C ASP A 72 18.01 -1.51 0.03
N ILE A 73 17.13 -0.56 0.38
CA ILE A 73 17.44 0.87 0.24
C ILE A 73 18.45 1.32 1.30
N ILE A 74 18.23 0.96 2.57
CA ILE A 74 19.09 1.36 3.67
C ILE A 74 20.55 0.87 3.47
N PRO A 75 20.81 -0.43 3.18
CA PRO A 75 22.17 -0.88 2.95
C PRO A 75 22.87 -0.16 1.80
N ALA A 76 22.15 0.14 0.72
CA ALA A 76 22.68 0.89 -0.41
C ALA A 76 23.03 2.34 -0.04
N PHE A 77 22.12 3.02 0.66
CA PHE A 77 22.33 4.39 1.16
C PHE A 77 23.50 4.47 2.14
N GLU A 78 23.57 3.56 3.12
CA GLU A 78 24.67 3.50 4.08
C GLU A 78 26.02 3.29 3.41
N LYS A 79 26.06 2.42 2.37
CA LYS A 79 27.27 2.19 1.56
C LYS A 79 27.66 3.43 0.79
N ALA A 80 26.71 4.15 0.22
CA ALA A 80 26.96 5.35 -0.58
C ALA A 80 27.44 6.53 0.29
N THR A 81 26.86 6.72 1.47
CA THR A 81 27.03 7.95 2.26
C THR A 81 27.92 7.82 3.49
N GLY A 82 28.10 6.59 4.01
CA GLY A 82 28.73 6.35 5.31
C GLY A 82 27.88 6.77 6.51
N MET A 83 26.62 7.13 6.29
CA MET A 83 25.60 7.30 7.34
C MET A 83 25.11 5.96 7.87
N LYS A 84 24.33 6.00 8.95
CA LYS A 84 23.58 4.85 9.47
C LYS A 84 22.09 5.18 9.53
N VAL A 85 21.23 4.19 9.27
CA VAL A 85 19.78 4.31 9.37
C VAL A 85 19.23 3.19 10.24
N ASP A 86 18.63 3.57 11.36
CA ASP A 86 17.93 2.65 12.28
C ASP A 86 16.43 2.74 11.99
N LEU A 87 15.91 1.81 11.18
CA LEU A 87 14.50 1.77 10.82
C LEU A 87 13.76 0.72 11.65
N GLU A 88 12.88 1.18 12.51
CA GLU A 88 11.91 0.35 13.21
C GLU A 88 10.73 0.03 12.27
N THR A 89 10.39 -1.27 12.14
CA THR A 89 9.20 -1.73 11.42
C THR A 89 8.26 -2.41 12.42
N THR A 90 7.01 -1.96 12.51
CA THR A 90 6.04 -2.44 13.49
C THR A 90 4.61 -2.46 12.92
N SER A 91 3.60 -2.79 13.72
CA SER A 91 2.20 -2.69 13.29
C SER A 91 1.81 -1.23 13.02
N TRP A 92 0.77 -1.04 12.22
CA TRP A 92 0.24 0.28 11.92
C TRP A 92 -0.11 1.08 13.20
N ASP A 93 -0.85 0.46 14.13
CA ASP A 93 -1.26 1.10 15.38
C ASP A 93 -0.08 1.54 16.24
N GLU A 94 0.95 0.70 16.36
CA GLU A 94 2.16 1.04 17.10
C GLU A 94 2.98 2.11 16.41
N MET A 95 3.15 2.02 15.10
CA MET A 95 3.87 3.01 14.30
C MET A 95 3.21 4.38 14.45
N TYR A 96 1.89 4.45 14.25
CA TYR A 96 1.13 5.69 14.39
C TYR A 96 1.27 6.26 15.80
N SER A 97 1.07 5.44 16.84
CA SER A 97 1.16 5.86 18.24
C SER A 97 2.55 6.37 18.61
N LYS A 98 3.61 5.72 18.15
CA LYS A 98 5.00 6.12 18.37
C LYS A 98 5.32 7.45 17.70
N ALA A 99 4.92 7.58 16.43
CA ALA A 99 5.16 8.81 15.65
C ALA A 99 4.44 10.02 16.25
N ILE A 100 3.14 9.89 16.55
CA ILE A 100 2.36 11.01 17.08
C ILE A 100 2.82 11.42 18.48
N ASN A 101 3.11 10.45 19.37
CA ASN A 101 3.60 10.74 20.73
C ASN A 101 4.96 11.45 20.71
N ASP A 102 5.88 11.06 19.82
CA ASP A 102 7.17 11.74 19.67
C ASP A 102 7.00 13.19 19.21
N MET A 103 6.15 13.40 18.18
CA MET A 103 5.91 14.73 17.62
C MET A 103 5.17 15.65 18.59
N GLU A 104 4.17 15.15 19.32
CA GLU A 104 3.43 15.92 20.34
C GLU A 104 4.31 16.31 21.53
N ALA A 105 5.09 15.36 22.03
CA ALA A 105 6.01 15.61 23.14
C ALA A 105 7.30 16.34 22.71
N LYS A 106 7.53 16.48 21.39
CA LYS A 106 8.75 17.09 20.80
C LYS A 106 10.04 16.47 21.31
N THR A 107 10.05 15.14 21.49
CA THR A 107 11.21 14.45 22.07
C THR A 107 12.35 14.26 21.08
N GLY A 108 12.06 14.22 19.78
CA GLY A 108 13.05 14.02 18.72
C GLY A 108 13.69 12.64 18.77
N ILE A 109 12.89 11.60 19.10
CA ILE A 109 13.30 10.21 19.06
C ILE A 109 13.47 9.76 17.61
N TYR A 110 12.53 10.18 16.75
CA TYR A 110 12.55 9.84 15.32
C TYR A 110 13.01 11.03 14.48
N ASP A 111 13.83 10.74 13.49
CA ASP A 111 14.32 11.69 12.50
C ASP A 111 13.50 11.63 11.20
N PHE A 112 12.80 10.51 10.96
CA PHE A 112 11.79 10.40 9.92
C PHE A 112 10.72 9.39 10.31
N VAL A 113 9.48 9.62 9.85
CA VAL A 113 8.32 8.80 10.18
C VAL A 113 7.48 8.55 8.93
N TYR A 114 6.86 7.39 8.85
CA TYR A 114 5.83 7.15 7.85
C TYR A 114 4.58 7.99 8.16
N ILE A 115 4.03 8.60 7.12
CA ILE A 115 2.85 9.44 7.19
C ILE A 115 1.89 9.01 6.08
N GLU A 116 0.67 8.67 6.45
CA GLU A 116 -0.38 8.43 5.47
C GLU A 116 -0.95 9.72 4.91
N GLN A 117 -1.40 9.63 3.67
CA GLN A 117 -1.93 10.73 2.88
C GLN A 117 -3.21 11.36 3.48
N ASP A 118 -3.91 10.68 4.35
CA ASP A 118 -5.13 11.14 5.02
C ASP A 118 -4.85 11.76 6.39
N ILE A 119 -3.81 11.30 7.09
CA ILE A 119 -3.43 11.76 8.45
C ILE A 119 -2.58 13.03 8.40
N ILE A 120 -1.83 13.26 7.34
CA ILE A 120 -0.90 14.39 7.22
C ILE A 120 -1.55 15.75 7.52
N TYR A 121 -2.80 15.94 7.15
CA TYR A 121 -3.49 17.24 7.37
C TYR A 121 -3.64 17.60 8.86
N GLN A 122 -3.74 16.59 9.73
CA GLN A 122 -3.69 16.78 11.17
C GLN A 122 -2.28 17.20 11.63
N TYR A 123 -1.25 16.59 11.04
CA TYR A 123 0.14 16.91 11.37
C TYR A 123 0.52 18.31 10.91
N LEU A 124 0.08 18.72 9.71
CA LEU A 124 0.30 20.08 9.19
C LEU A 124 -0.39 21.15 10.05
N LYS A 125 -1.63 20.88 10.51
CA LYS A 125 -2.37 21.79 11.39
C LYS A 125 -1.66 22.06 12.73
N ASN A 126 -0.88 21.09 13.22
CA ASN A 126 -0.19 21.16 14.49
C ASN A 126 1.32 21.47 14.38
N ASP A 127 1.80 21.81 13.18
CA ASP A 127 3.22 22.11 12.91
C ASP A 127 4.17 20.98 13.35
N TYR A 128 3.75 19.72 13.17
CA TYR A 128 4.54 18.57 13.60
C TYR A 128 5.66 18.19 12.64
N LEU A 129 5.60 18.66 11.38
CA LEU A 129 6.52 18.28 10.32
C LEU A 129 7.41 19.41 9.86
N ALA A 130 8.66 19.09 9.55
CA ALA A 130 9.59 20.01 8.89
C ALA A 130 9.20 20.17 7.41
N ASN A 131 9.39 21.38 6.88
CA ASN A 131 9.16 21.69 5.49
C ASN A 131 10.33 21.26 4.63
N ILE A 132 10.19 20.11 3.95
CA ILE A 132 11.25 19.47 3.15
C ILE A 132 11.66 20.35 1.97
N SER A 133 10.70 20.99 1.29
CA SER A 133 10.99 21.85 0.13
C SER A 133 11.77 23.10 0.53
N LYS A 134 11.46 23.68 1.68
CA LYS A 134 12.23 24.83 2.22
C LYS A 134 13.62 24.40 2.71
N GLU A 135 13.74 23.23 3.34
CA GLU A 135 15.04 22.70 3.76
C GLU A 135 15.98 22.55 2.56
N ILE A 136 15.48 21.95 1.46
CA ILE A 136 16.25 21.81 0.20
C ILE A 136 16.56 23.18 -0.42
N ALA A 137 15.58 24.09 -0.46
CA ALA A 137 15.77 25.41 -1.07
C ALA A 137 16.79 26.28 -0.33
N ASN A 138 16.83 26.18 1.00
CA ASN A 138 17.72 26.97 1.85
C ASN A 138 19.13 26.37 1.94
N ASN A 139 19.34 25.14 1.50
CA ASN A 139 20.62 24.44 1.57
C ASN A 139 21.03 23.88 0.19
N PRO A 140 21.83 24.65 -0.59
CA PRO A 140 22.24 24.22 -1.94
C PRO A 140 23.00 22.89 -1.97
N ASP A 141 23.75 22.55 -0.93
CA ASP A 141 24.48 21.27 -0.84
C ASP A 141 23.56 20.08 -0.55
N LEU A 142 22.31 20.33 -0.20
CA LEU A 142 21.28 19.30 0.03
C LEU A 142 20.49 18.93 -1.25
N LYS A 143 20.58 19.72 -2.32
CA LYS A 143 19.80 19.48 -3.54
C LYS A 143 20.50 18.46 -4.43
N ALA A 144 20.02 17.20 -4.43
CA ALA A 144 20.54 16.16 -5.32
C ALA A 144 20.23 16.49 -6.80
N PRO A 145 21.20 16.32 -7.73
CA PRO A 145 21.03 16.69 -9.14
C PRO A 145 19.91 15.93 -9.85
N SER A 146 19.69 14.67 -9.49
CA SER A 146 18.66 13.79 -10.05
C SER A 146 17.29 13.95 -9.38
N PHE A 147 17.21 14.63 -8.23
CA PHE A 147 15.97 14.75 -7.47
C PHE A 147 15.16 15.97 -7.92
N ASP A 148 13.89 15.70 -8.27
CA ASP A 148 12.91 16.73 -8.60
C ASP A 148 11.51 16.28 -8.15
N PHE A 149 10.82 17.14 -7.37
CA PHE A 149 9.44 16.90 -6.96
C PHE A 149 8.47 16.74 -8.14
N ALA A 150 8.75 17.35 -9.28
CA ALA A 150 7.93 17.26 -10.48
C ALA A 150 7.94 15.88 -11.15
N LYS A 151 8.90 15.01 -10.79
CA LYS A 151 8.99 13.63 -11.30
C LYS A 151 8.02 12.67 -10.61
N PHE A 152 7.50 13.04 -9.45
CA PHE A 152 6.54 12.22 -8.74
C PHE A 152 5.16 12.32 -9.40
N THR A 153 4.37 11.25 -9.25
CA THR A 153 2.95 11.25 -9.66
C THR A 153 2.17 12.34 -8.92
N SER A 154 0.93 12.58 -9.32
CA SER A 154 0.04 13.53 -8.62
C SER A 154 -0.15 13.21 -7.13
N PHE A 155 0.19 12.02 -6.69
CA PHE A 155 0.12 11.59 -5.29
C PHE A 155 0.97 12.45 -4.34
N ILE A 156 2.06 13.06 -4.84
CA ILE A 156 2.85 14.00 -4.02
C ILE A 156 2.03 15.22 -3.54
N ASN A 157 0.92 15.53 -4.24
CA ASN A 157 0.09 16.67 -3.84
C ASN A 157 -0.63 16.45 -2.51
N ASP A 158 -0.82 15.19 -2.08
CA ASP A 158 -1.41 14.85 -0.80
C ASP A 158 -0.45 15.15 0.37
N PHE A 159 0.83 15.38 0.08
CA PHE A 159 1.88 15.72 1.06
C PHE A 159 2.31 17.19 0.99
N LYS A 160 1.48 18.07 0.43
CA LYS A 160 1.71 19.51 0.33
C LYS A 160 0.73 20.28 1.22
N ASN A 161 1.20 21.42 1.70
CA ASN A 161 0.31 22.43 2.28
C ASN A 161 -0.38 23.28 1.19
N ALA A 162 -1.23 24.22 1.60
CA ALA A 162 -1.94 25.12 0.69
C ALA A 162 -1.02 26.03 -0.13
N ASP A 163 0.19 26.30 0.33
CA ASP A 163 1.21 27.11 -0.37
C ASP A 163 2.01 26.29 -1.38
N GLY A 164 1.80 24.97 -1.45
CA GLY A 164 2.51 24.04 -2.32
C GLY A 164 3.84 23.52 -1.75
N ASP A 165 4.17 23.86 -0.51
CA ASP A 165 5.34 23.34 0.19
C ASP A 165 5.17 21.84 0.50
N VAL A 166 6.24 21.06 0.31
CA VAL A 166 6.27 19.60 0.51
C VAL A 166 6.73 19.23 1.91
N PHE A 167 5.99 18.34 2.57
CA PHE A 167 6.26 17.85 3.92
C PHE A 167 6.49 16.33 4.00
N GLY A 168 6.27 15.62 2.90
CA GLY A 168 6.55 14.18 2.78
C GLY A 168 6.99 13.81 1.37
N ILE A 169 8.01 12.94 1.26
CA ILE A 169 8.40 12.37 -0.02
C ILE A 169 7.72 11.01 -0.16
N PRO A 170 6.84 10.84 -1.18
CA PRO A 170 6.09 9.60 -1.37
C PRO A 170 6.98 8.37 -1.38
N MET A 171 6.66 7.40 -0.55
CA MET A 171 7.32 6.11 -0.52
C MET A 171 6.48 5.01 -1.15
N GLU A 172 5.17 5.09 -1.04
CA GLU A 172 4.26 4.12 -1.61
C GLU A 172 2.96 4.78 -2.06
N ALA A 173 2.44 4.28 -3.16
CA ALA A 173 1.16 4.68 -3.71
C ALA A 173 0.53 3.46 -4.40
N PHE A 174 -0.69 3.13 -4.05
CA PHE A 174 -1.44 1.99 -4.56
C PHE A 174 -2.94 2.26 -4.50
N VAL A 175 -3.71 1.42 -5.17
CA VAL A 175 -5.17 1.41 -5.05
C VAL A 175 -5.63 0.04 -4.57
N LYS A 176 -6.78 -0.03 -3.97
CA LYS A 176 -7.41 -1.31 -3.70
C LYS A 176 -8.01 -1.85 -4.98
N VAL A 177 -7.45 -2.96 -5.48
CA VAL A 177 -7.83 -3.54 -6.77
C VAL A 177 -8.77 -4.73 -6.59
N TYR A 178 -9.62 -4.97 -7.59
CA TYR A 178 -10.38 -6.20 -7.69
C TYR A 178 -9.47 -7.29 -8.28
N LEU A 179 -9.01 -8.21 -7.43
CA LEU A 179 -8.29 -9.41 -7.85
C LEU A 179 -9.26 -10.58 -8.07
N TYR A 180 -8.96 -11.42 -9.07
CA TYR A 180 -9.69 -12.65 -9.33
C TYR A 180 -8.77 -13.77 -9.80
N ARG A 181 -9.19 -15.01 -9.60
CA ARG A 181 -8.48 -16.24 -9.96
C ARG A 181 -8.71 -16.57 -11.44
N THR A 182 -7.75 -16.26 -12.30
CA THR A 182 -7.84 -16.53 -13.74
C THR A 182 -8.02 -18.00 -14.07
N ASP A 183 -7.40 -18.90 -13.31
CA ASP A 183 -7.55 -20.35 -13.47
C ASP A 183 -8.98 -20.82 -13.16
N LEU A 184 -9.65 -20.24 -12.15
CA LEU A 184 -11.03 -20.58 -11.82
C LEU A 184 -12.02 -19.97 -12.83
N PHE A 185 -11.77 -18.72 -13.25
CA PHE A 185 -12.65 -18.01 -14.18
C PHE A 185 -12.56 -18.56 -15.61
N ASN A 186 -11.38 -19.03 -16.03
CA ASN A 186 -11.16 -19.56 -17.38
C ASN A 186 -11.39 -21.09 -17.47
N ASP A 187 -11.69 -21.76 -16.35
CA ASP A 187 -11.99 -23.19 -16.36
C ASP A 187 -13.29 -23.48 -17.15
N PRO A 188 -13.26 -24.33 -18.19
CA PRO A 188 -14.42 -24.59 -19.04
C PRO A 188 -15.63 -25.16 -18.29
N ALA A 189 -15.41 -25.97 -17.25
CA ALA A 189 -16.49 -26.54 -16.45
C ALA A 189 -17.16 -25.47 -15.57
N ASN A 190 -16.36 -24.57 -14.96
CA ASN A 190 -16.87 -23.44 -14.21
C ASN A 190 -17.63 -22.47 -15.12
N GLN A 191 -17.12 -22.17 -16.31
CA GLN A 191 -17.79 -21.35 -17.32
C GLN A 191 -19.16 -21.93 -17.69
N ALA A 192 -19.22 -23.20 -18.01
CA ALA A 192 -20.47 -23.87 -18.37
C ALA A 192 -21.49 -23.88 -17.21
N ALA A 193 -21.03 -24.25 -16.00
CA ALA A 193 -21.89 -24.33 -14.82
C ALA A 193 -22.41 -22.94 -14.41
N PHE A 194 -21.56 -21.91 -14.43
CA PHE A 194 -21.94 -20.54 -14.12
C PHE A 194 -22.97 -20.01 -15.13
N LYS A 195 -22.71 -20.20 -16.43
CA LYS A 195 -23.63 -19.80 -17.50
C LYS A 195 -24.99 -20.53 -17.42
N ALA A 196 -24.96 -21.81 -17.07
CA ALA A 196 -26.19 -22.58 -16.86
C ALA A 196 -27.04 -21.98 -15.71
N LYS A 197 -26.42 -21.56 -14.62
CA LYS A 197 -27.06 -21.00 -13.42
C LYS A 197 -27.50 -19.54 -13.59
N TYR A 198 -26.58 -18.68 -14.05
CA TYR A 198 -26.79 -17.22 -14.04
C TYR A 198 -27.13 -16.61 -15.40
N LYS A 199 -27.16 -17.42 -16.47
CA LYS A 199 -27.49 -17.02 -17.86
C LYS A 199 -26.58 -15.95 -18.46
N ARG A 200 -25.36 -15.84 -17.96
CA ARG A 200 -24.30 -14.96 -18.45
C ARG A 200 -22.94 -15.64 -18.33
N ASP A 201 -21.93 -15.11 -19.01
CA ASP A 201 -20.57 -15.63 -18.95
C ASP A 201 -19.92 -15.32 -17.59
N LEU A 202 -19.00 -16.18 -17.15
CA LEU A 202 -18.18 -15.98 -15.97
C LEU A 202 -16.98 -15.10 -16.34
N VAL A 203 -17.14 -13.81 -16.11
CA VAL A 203 -16.10 -12.78 -16.32
C VAL A 203 -16.01 -11.91 -15.06
N PRO A 204 -14.93 -11.13 -14.85
CA PRO A 204 -14.84 -10.22 -13.72
C PRO A 204 -16.06 -9.32 -13.62
N ALA A 205 -16.61 -9.19 -12.41
CA ALA A 205 -17.83 -8.43 -12.15
C ALA A 205 -17.65 -6.94 -12.45
N THR A 206 -18.65 -6.32 -13.02
CA THR A 206 -18.70 -4.88 -13.26
C THR A 206 -19.64 -4.16 -12.28
N ASN A 207 -20.50 -4.91 -11.58
CA ASN A 207 -21.46 -4.38 -10.61
C ASN A 207 -21.62 -5.32 -9.41
N TYR A 208 -22.25 -4.80 -8.35
CA TYR A 208 -22.45 -5.53 -7.09
C TYR A 208 -23.20 -6.86 -7.25
N LYS A 209 -24.22 -6.87 -8.12
CA LYS A 209 -24.98 -8.11 -8.34
C LYS A 209 -24.12 -9.19 -8.99
N GLU A 210 -23.35 -8.82 -10.00
CA GLU A 210 -22.44 -9.76 -10.66
C GLU A 210 -21.39 -10.28 -9.70
N TYR A 211 -20.84 -9.40 -8.86
CA TYR A 211 -19.86 -9.79 -7.84
C TYR A 211 -20.44 -10.77 -6.83
N GLN A 212 -21.66 -10.51 -6.35
CA GLN A 212 -22.37 -11.41 -5.44
C GLN A 212 -22.67 -12.77 -6.09
N ASP A 213 -23.16 -12.76 -7.35
CA ASP A 213 -23.43 -14.02 -8.08
C ASP A 213 -22.18 -14.89 -8.22
N ILE A 214 -21.01 -14.28 -8.46
CA ILE A 214 -19.71 -14.96 -8.54
C ILE A 214 -19.29 -15.47 -7.16
N ALA A 215 -19.48 -14.66 -6.12
CA ALA A 215 -19.17 -15.05 -4.74
C ALA A 215 -20.03 -16.26 -4.32
N ASP A 216 -21.34 -16.20 -4.51
CA ASP A 216 -22.28 -17.31 -4.23
C ASP A 216 -21.92 -18.59 -5.02
N PHE A 217 -21.48 -18.43 -6.28
CA PHE A 217 -21.10 -19.54 -7.13
C PHE A 217 -19.87 -20.26 -6.58
N PHE A 218 -18.80 -19.53 -6.32
CA PHE A 218 -17.55 -20.15 -5.87
C PHE A 218 -17.58 -20.62 -4.43
N THR A 219 -18.36 -19.98 -3.55
CA THR A 219 -18.62 -20.52 -2.19
C THR A 219 -19.28 -21.88 -2.26
N ALA A 220 -20.32 -22.04 -3.11
CA ALA A 220 -20.98 -23.32 -3.31
C ALA A 220 -20.06 -24.36 -3.96
N TYR A 221 -19.27 -23.96 -4.96
CA TYR A 221 -18.28 -24.82 -5.64
C TYR A 221 -17.14 -25.25 -4.70
N GLY A 222 -16.73 -24.34 -3.82
CA GLY A 222 -15.57 -24.51 -2.95
C GLY A 222 -15.84 -25.20 -1.61
N LYS A 223 -17.10 -25.60 -1.33
CA LYS A 223 -17.54 -26.09 -0.02
C LYS A 223 -16.65 -27.17 0.58
N ASP A 224 -16.15 -28.09 -0.27
CA ASP A 224 -15.29 -29.19 0.16
C ASP A 224 -13.80 -28.98 -0.19
N LYS A 225 -13.42 -27.76 -0.60
CA LYS A 225 -12.09 -27.40 -1.14
C LYS A 225 -11.41 -26.27 -0.39
N GLU A 226 -11.97 -25.81 0.73
CA GLU A 226 -11.53 -24.62 1.45
C GLU A 226 -11.43 -23.36 0.56
N LEU A 227 -12.27 -23.26 -0.46
CA LEU A 227 -12.37 -22.15 -1.37
C LEU A 227 -13.67 -21.37 -1.09
N TRP A 228 -13.53 -20.09 -0.91
CA TRP A 228 -14.62 -19.14 -0.69
C TRP A 228 -14.82 -18.26 -1.92
N GLY A 229 -16.01 -17.70 -2.05
CA GLY A 229 -16.33 -16.83 -3.18
C GLY A 229 -15.58 -15.52 -3.18
N THR A 230 -15.24 -15.02 -1.99
CA THR A 230 -14.52 -13.74 -1.84
C THR A 230 -13.67 -13.71 -0.57
N THR A 231 -12.91 -12.63 -0.39
CA THR A 231 -12.28 -12.24 0.89
C THR A 231 -12.73 -10.82 1.25
N VAL A 232 -12.83 -10.52 2.55
CA VAL A 232 -13.37 -9.26 3.08
C VAL A 232 -12.51 -8.79 4.25
N GLN A 233 -12.16 -7.50 4.25
CA GLN A 233 -11.41 -6.83 5.32
C GLN A 233 -12.37 -6.32 6.41
N ALA A 234 -12.86 -7.21 7.27
CA ALA A 234 -13.95 -6.91 8.19
C ALA A 234 -13.59 -7.03 9.67
N VAL A 235 -12.33 -6.77 10.02
CA VAL A 235 -11.88 -6.79 11.41
C VAL A 235 -12.64 -5.77 12.26
N THR A 236 -12.94 -6.16 13.52
CA THR A 236 -13.55 -5.26 14.50
C THR A 236 -12.53 -4.83 15.55
N GLY A 237 -12.59 -3.56 15.97
CA GLY A 237 -11.62 -3.00 16.92
C GLY A 237 -10.32 -2.51 16.29
N HIS A 238 -10.21 -2.53 14.97
CA HIS A 238 -9.09 -2.01 14.21
C HIS A 238 -9.62 -1.20 13.00
N PRO A 239 -8.99 -0.09 12.59
CA PRO A 239 -9.52 0.82 11.56
C PRO A 239 -9.62 0.23 10.16
N ALA A 240 -9.02 -0.92 9.88
CA ALA A 240 -9.01 -1.53 8.55
C ALA A 240 -10.41 -1.70 7.94
N SER A 241 -11.41 -2.10 8.72
CA SER A 241 -12.78 -2.23 8.22
C SER A 241 -13.48 -0.88 7.97
N PHE A 242 -13.09 0.16 8.71
CA PHE A 242 -13.52 1.53 8.40
C PHE A 242 -12.97 1.95 7.04
N TYR A 243 -11.67 1.80 6.80
CA TYR A 243 -11.03 2.13 5.54
C TYR A 243 -11.63 1.34 4.36
N GLU A 244 -11.85 0.03 4.53
CA GLU A 244 -12.52 -0.76 3.48
C GLU A 244 -13.86 -0.16 3.08
N LEU A 245 -14.70 0.18 4.05
CA LEU A 245 -16.02 0.73 3.79
C LEU A 245 -15.94 2.12 3.17
N PHE A 246 -15.23 3.05 3.81
CA PHE A 246 -15.28 4.47 3.44
C PHE A 246 -14.41 4.83 2.24
N GLU A 247 -13.35 4.07 1.99
CA GLU A 247 -12.37 4.38 0.93
C GLU A 247 -12.52 3.51 -0.31
N SER A 248 -13.06 2.30 -0.16
CA SER A 248 -13.18 1.37 -1.29
C SER A 248 -14.63 1.10 -1.69
N ILE A 249 -15.52 0.93 -0.73
CA ILE A 249 -16.90 0.48 -1.01
C ILE A 249 -17.83 1.66 -1.26
N LEU A 250 -17.88 2.65 -0.38
CA LEU A 250 -18.79 3.81 -0.54
C LEU A 250 -18.55 4.59 -1.84
N PRO A 251 -17.29 4.85 -2.28
CA PRO A 251 -17.04 5.53 -3.55
C PRO A 251 -17.65 4.82 -4.76
N THR A 252 -17.60 3.48 -4.80
CA THR A 252 -18.18 2.72 -5.92
C THR A 252 -19.71 2.83 -6.02
N ASN A 253 -20.36 3.39 -5.01
CA ASN A 253 -21.78 3.72 -5.03
C ASN A 253 -22.07 5.24 -5.03
N GLY A 254 -21.05 6.06 -5.27
CA GLY A 254 -21.18 7.51 -5.42
C GLY A 254 -21.24 8.29 -4.10
N VAL A 255 -20.75 7.71 -3.01
CA VAL A 255 -20.59 8.40 -1.72
C VAL A 255 -19.12 8.70 -1.49
N TYR A 256 -18.74 9.95 -1.66
CA TYR A 256 -17.37 10.43 -1.63
C TYR A 256 -17.04 11.13 -0.33
N ASN A 257 -15.75 11.26 -0.01
CA ASN A 257 -15.26 12.00 1.15
C ASN A 257 -15.94 11.56 2.46
N TRP A 258 -16.07 10.24 2.66
CA TRP A 258 -16.79 9.63 3.80
C TRP A 258 -18.25 10.06 3.92
N GLY A 259 -18.82 10.65 2.90
CA GLY A 259 -20.15 11.25 2.92
C GLY A 259 -20.19 12.61 3.64
N ILE A 260 -19.04 13.22 3.93
CA ILE A 260 -18.92 14.54 4.55
C ILE A 260 -18.96 15.61 3.44
N SER A 261 -19.85 16.58 3.58
CA SER A 261 -19.97 17.70 2.64
C SER A 261 -18.86 18.73 2.81
N LYS A 262 -18.78 19.70 1.86
CA LYS A 262 -17.82 20.83 1.94
C LYS A 262 -18.05 21.70 3.17
N ASP A 263 -19.27 21.72 3.70
CA ASP A 263 -19.64 22.48 4.92
C ASP A 263 -19.48 21.61 6.18
N PHE A 264 -18.72 20.53 6.09
CA PHE A 264 -18.45 19.59 7.19
C PHE A 264 -19.73 19.04 7.83
N LYS A 265 -20.66 18.54 7.01
CA LYS A 265 -21.86 17.82 7.44
C LYS A 265 -21.79 16.39 6.96
N ALA A 266 -21.99 15.43 7.88
CA ALA A 266 -21.96 14.01 7.59
C ALA A 266 -23.36 13.44 7.34
N SER A 267 -24.35 13.82 8.16
CA SER A 267 -25.71 13.30 8.03
C SER A 267 -26.44 13.87 6.82
N ALA A 268 -27.25 13.06 6.16
CA ALA A 268 -28.09 13.48 5.04
C ALA A 268 -29.06 14.60 5.44
N ALA A 269 -29.56 14.58 6.67
CA ALA A 269 -30.45 15.62 7.20
C ALA A 269 -29.74 16.99 7.35
N ALA A 270 -28.42 16.99 7.53
CA ALA A 270 -27.61 18.21 7.64
C ALA A 270 -26.95 18.63 6.31
N GLY A 271 -27.10 17.86 5.25
CA GLY A 271 -26.52 18.14 3.93
C GLY A 271 -25.30 17.30 3.56
N GLY A 272 -24.96 16.29 4.37
CA GLY A 272 -23.97 15.24 4.05
C GLY A 272 -24.59 14.07 3.28
N SER A 273 -23.88 12.94 3.25
CA SER A 273 -24.36 11.72 2.59
C SER A 273 -23.88 10.41 3.26
N MET A 274 -23.24 10.49 4.42
CA MET A 274 -22.70 9.32 5.13
C MET A 274 -23.79 8.27 5.44
N ASN A 275 -25.01 8.68 5.71
CA ASN A 275 -26.16 7.81 5.95
C ASN A 275 -27.23 7.91 4.84
N SER A 276 -26.85 8.32 3.62
CA SER A 276 -27.72 8.32 2.46
C SER A 276 -28.15 6.89 2.08
N LYS A 277 -29.19 6.77 1.26
CA LYS A 277 -29.60 5.45 0.73
C LYS A 277 -28.44 4.75 0.01
N ALA A 278 -27.67 5.49 -0.80
CA ALA A 278 -26.51 4.95 -1.50
C ALA A 278 -25.46 4.38 -0.53
N ALA A 279 -25.16 5.09 0.57
CA ALA A 279 -24.24 4.62 1.59
C ALA A 279 -24.77 3.34 2.28
N LYS A 280 -26.05 3.32 2.63
CA LYS A 280 -26.70 2.17 3.28
C LYS A 280 -26.72 0.93 2.36
N ASP A 281 -27.03 1.11 1.09
CA ASP A 281 -27.02 0.03 0.10
C ASP A 281 -25.60 -0.56 -0.09
N ALA A 282 -24.57 0.29 -0.17
CA ALA A 282 -23.19 -0.13 -0.30
C ALA A 282 -22.69 -0.89 0.96
N PHE A 283 -23.02 -0.39 2.15
CA PHE A 283 -22.65 -1.04 3.39
C PHE A 283 -23.36 -2.39 3.56
N ALA A 284 -24.65 -2.47 3.22
CA ALA A 284 -25.40 -3.73 3.24
C ALA A 284 -24.82 -4.77 2.26
N PHE A 285 -24.45 -4.34 1.05
CA PHE A 285 -23.73 -5.20 0.09
C PHE A 285 -22.44 -5.75 0.70
N TRP A 286 -21.56 -4.88 1.21
CA TRP A 286 -20.27 -5.28 1.73
C TRP A 286 -20.37 -6.25 2.91
N VAL A 287 -21.22 -5.95 3.92
CA VAL A 287 -21.46 -6.87 5.06
C VAL A 287 -22.09 -8.18 4.57
N GLY A 288 -22.96 -8.11 3.55
CA GLY A 288 -23.56 -9.29 2.93
C GLY A 288 -22.55 -10.27 2.33
N LEU A 289 -21.36 -9.81 1.91
CA LEU A 289 -20.28 -10.64 1.39
C LEU A 289 -19.66 -11.58 2.44
N LEU A 290 -19.83 -11.28 3.73
CA LEU A 290 -19.26 -12.11 4.81
C LEU A 290 -19.76 -13.56 4.81
N LYS A 291 -20.95 -13.83 4.25
CA LYS A 291 -21.44 -15.22 4.08
C LYS A 291 -20.64 -16.02 3.06
N ASP A 292 -19.95 -15.34 2.13
CA ASP A 292 -19.16 -15.90 1.04
C ASP A 292 -17.66 -15.72 1.24
N ALA A 293 -17.25 -15.26 2.41
CA ALA A 293 -15.88 -15.08 2.82
C ALA A 293 -15.49 -16.09 3.92
N PRO A 294 -14.20 -16.41 4.09
CA PRO A 294 -13.74 -17.27 5.18
C PRO A 294 -14.23 -16.75 6.54
N PRO A 295 -14.54 -17.63 7.50
CA PRO A 295 -15.06 -17.24 8.81
C PRO A 295 -14.17 -16.23 9.55
N GLU A 296 -12.85 -16.32 9.36
CA GLU A 296 -11.85 -15.40 9.93
C GLU A 296 -11.85 -14.00 9.30
N SER A 297 -12.61 -13.74 8.25
CA SER A 297 -12.69 -12.42 7.61
C SER A 297 -13.12 -11.30 8.59
N LYS A 298 -13.84 -11.64 9.67
CA LYS A 298 -14.15 -10.70 10.76
C LYS A 298 -12.95 -10.36 11.65
N GLN A 299 -11.78 -10.92 11.38
CA GLN A 299 -10.51 -10.62 12.03
C GLN A 299 -9.45 -10.19 11.01
N SER A 300 -9.83 -10.09 9.72
CA SER A 300 -8.91 -9.76 8.63
C SER A 300 -8.72 -8.26 8.50
N THR A 301 -7.46 -7.85 8.53
CA THR A 301 -6.98 -6.54 8.09
C THR A 301 -6.57 -6.61 6.61
N TRP A 302 -5.86 -5.61 6.11
CA TRP A 302 -5.26 -5.61 4.77
C TRP A 302 -4.27 -6.75 4.53
N THR A 303 -3.53 -7.16 5.56
CA THR A 303 -2.56 -8.26 5.47
C THR A 303 -3.26 -9.61 5.29
N GLU A 304 -4.26 -9.90 6.11
CA GLU A 304 -4.97 -11.20 6.05
C GLU A 304 -5.79 -11.35 4.77
N VAL A 305 -6.33 -10.26 4.22
CA VAL A 305 -7.01 -10.31 2.90
C VAL A 305 -6.05 -10.76 1.80
N GLY A 306 -4.83 -10.19 1.78
CA GLY A 306 -3.79 -10.58 0.84
C GLY A 306 -3.34 -12.04 1.02
N THR A 307 -3.08 -12.47 2.26
CA THR A 307 -2.66 -13.84 2.56
C THR A 307 -3.75 -14.88 2.29
N THR A 308 -5.02 -14.56 2.54
CA THR A 308 -6.16 -15.41 2.19
C THR A 308 -6.24 -15.65 0.68
N PHE A 309 -6.08 -14.60 -0.10
CA PHE A 309 -6.07 -14.71 -1.57
C PHE A 309 -4.86 -15.51 -2.07
N ALA A 310 -3.66 -15.20 -1.56
CA ALA A 310 -2.41 -15.89 -1.88
C ALA A 310 -2.46 -17.39 -1.53
N ALA A 311 -3.12 -17.75 -0.44
CA ALA A 311 -3.33 -19.16 -0.06
C ALA A 311 -4.29 -19.90 -1.00
N GLY A 312 -4.91 -19.21 -1.96
CA GLY A 312 -5.87 -19.78 -2.90
C GLY A 312 -7.26 -20.04 -2.31
N ARG A 313 -7.57 -19.42 -1.15
CA ARG A 313 -8.82 -19.63 -0.41
C ARG A 313 -9.95 -18.70 -0.84
N ALA A 314 -9.69 -17.74 -1.74
CA ALA A 314 -10.71 -16.87 -2.31
C ALA A 314 -10.66 -16.86 -3.83
N ALA A 315 -11.83 -16.88 -4.48
CA ALA A 315 -11.95 -16.81 -5.93
C ALA A 315 -11.78 -15.38 -6.46
N GLN A 316 -12.17 -14.39 -5.66
CA GLN A 316 -12.05 -12.96 -5.95
C GLN A 316 -11.94 -12.16 -4.65
N GLY A 317 -11.60 -10.86 -4.73
CA GLY A 317 -11.56 -9.98 -3.56
C GLY A 317 -11.03 -8.60 -3.88
N TRP A 318 -11.26 -7.63 -2.99
CA TRP A 318 -10.54 -6.34 -2.98
C TRP A 318 -9.24 -6.53 -2.20
N VAL A 319 -8.13 -6.29 -2.84
CA VAL A 319 -6.80 -6.45 -2.24
C VAL A 319 -5.98 -5.20 -2.49
N TYR A 320 -5.22 -4.73 -1.50
CA TYR A 320 -4.31 -3.61 -1.70
C TYR A 320 -3.24 -3.95 -2.73
N GLY A 321 -3.02 -3.02 -3.65
CA GLY A 321 -2.14 -3.18 -4.80
C GLY A 321 -0.69 -3.51 -4.44
N GLU A 322 -0.21 -3.05 -3.28
CA GLU A 322 1.11 -3.37 -2.75
C GLU A 322 1.38 -4.89 -2.61
N ASN A 323 0.30 -5.67 -2.47
CA ASN A 323 0.40 -7.12 -2.33
C ASN A 323 0.46 -7.87 -3.67
N VAL A 324 0.14 -7.22 -4.79
CA VAL A 324 -0.05 -7.92 -6.07
C VAL A 324 1.24 -8.57 -6.55
N ALA A 325 2.41 -7.92 -6.43
CA ALA A 325 3.66 -8.50 -6.89
C ALA A 325 3.94 -9.84 -6.23
N TRP A 326 3.97 -9.89 -4.90
CA TRP A 326 4.29 -11.15 -4.21
C TRP A 326 3.19 -12.20 -4.34
N ILE A 327 1.92 -11.81 -4.38
CA ILE A 327 0.80 -12.75 -4.62
C ILE A 327 0.93 -13.42 -5.99
N ALA A 328 1.30 -12.65 -7.01
CA ALA A 328 1.36 -13.12 -8.37
C ALA A 328 2.66 -13.85 -8.74
N THR A 329 3.77 -13.66 -8.00
CA THR A 329 5.10 -14.09 -8.43
C THR A 329 5.94 -14.86 -7.40
N ASP A 330 5.61 -14.80 -6.10
CA ASP A 330 6.42 -15.44 -5.04
C ASP A 330 5.87 -16.84 -4.68
N GLU A 331 6.43 -17.88 -5.29
CA GLU A 331 6.03 -19.27 -5.03
C GLU A 331 6.25 -19.72 -3.57
N SER A 332 7.12 -19.04 -2.82
CA SER A 332 7.34 -19.37 -1.41
C SER A 332 6.21 -18.89 -0.49
N LYS A 333 5.42 -17.92 -0.94
CA LYS A 333 4.34 -17.29 -0.16
C LYS A 333 2.95 -17.48 -0.77
N SER A 334 2.87 -17.75 -2.08
CA SER A 334 1.61 -17.76 -2.82
C SER A 334 1.39 -19.08 -3.57
N LYS A 335 0.19 -19.66 -3.43
CA LYS A 335 -0.29 -20.83 -4.19
C LYS A 335 -0.98 -20.43 -5.50
N VAL A 336 -1.09 -19.13 -5.76
CA VAL A 336 -1.81 -18.59 -6.92
C VAL A 336 -0.89 -17.84 -7.90
N VAL A 337 0.40 -18.11 -7.85
CA VAL A 337 1.39 -17.57 -8.78
C VAL A 337 0.97 -17.86 -10.22
N GLY A 338 0.99 -16.85 -11.08
CA GLY A 338 0.56 -16.91 -12.48
C GLY A 338 -0.95 -17.07 -12.70
N LYS A 339 -1.77 -17.02 -11.63
CA LYS A 339 -3.23 -17.25 -11.67
C LYS A 339 -4.05 -16.04 -11.22
N VAL A 340 -3.44 -14.88 -11.21
CA VAL A 340 -4.06 -13.64 -10.71
C VAL A 340 -4.43 -12.75 -11.89
N GLY A 341 -5.65 -12.24 -11.91
CA GLY A 341 -6.11 -11.19 -12.80
C GLY A 341 -6.55 -9.96 -12.01
N VAL A 342 -6.46 -8.80 -12.64
CA VAL A 342 -6.81 -7.50 -12.08
C VAL A 342 -7.96 -6.89 -12.89
N ALA A 343 -8.89 -6.24 -12.20
CA ALA A 343 -10.00 -5.50 -12.82
C ALA A 343 -10.37 -4.25 -12.00
N LEU A 344 -11.16 -3.37 -12.60
CA LEU A 344 -11.81 -2.27 -11.87
C LEU A 344 -12.77 -2.83 -10.82
N PRO A 345 -12.93 -2.15 -9.67
CA PRO A 345 -13.90 -2.56 -8.66
C PRO A 345 -15.33 -2.54 -9.24
N PRO A 346 -16.17 -3.52 -8.89
CA PRO A 346 -17.56 -3.53 -9.31
C PRO A 346 -18.33 -2.36 -8.68
N LEU A 347 -19.26 -1.79 -9.45
CA LEU A 347 -19.97 -0.57 -9.07
C LEU A 347 -21.35 -0.86 -8.51
N GLY A 348 -21.71 -0.21 -7.42
CA GLY A 348 -23.10 -0.14 -6.95
C GLY A 348 -23.93 0.83 -7.79
N ASN A 349 -23.29 1.88 -8.30
CA ASN A 349 -23.89 2.88 -9.17
C ASN A 349 -23.09 3.01 -10.47
N PRO A 350 -23.64 2.64 -11.63
CA PRO A 350 -22.93 2.67 -12.92
C PRO A 350 -22.46 4.07 -13.34
N LYS A 351 -23.07 5.14 -12.82
CA LYS A 351 -22.68 6.53 -13.10
C LYS A 351 -21.29 6.87 -12.57
N VAL A 352 -20.84 6.18 -11.53
CA VAL A 352 -19.54 6.46 -10.87
C VAL A 352 -18.37 6.39 -11.84
N LEU A 353 -18.37 5.46 -12.80
CA LEU A 353 -17.30 5.37 -13.78
C LEU A 353 -17.20 6.62 -14.68
N ALA A 354 -18.35 7.15 -15.11
CA ALA A 354 -18.40 8.39 -15.90
C ALA A 354 -17.99 9.60 -15.06
N ASP A 355 -18.45 9.66 -13.81
CA ASP A 355 -18.07 10.71 -12.86
C ASP A 355 -16.56 10.68 -12.56
N SER A 356 -15.97 9.49 -12.40
CA SER A 356 -14.51 9.36 -12.18
C SER A 356 -13.70 9.84 -13.38
N LYS A 357 -14.13 9.48 -14.61
CA LYS A 357 -13.47 9.92 -15.85
C LYS A 357 -13.56 11.44 -16.05
N SER A 358 -14.64 12.08 -15.63
CA SER A 358 -14.82 13.53 -15.73
C SER A 358 -14.21 14.32 -14.56
N GLY A 359 -13.75 13.64 -13.54
CA GLY A 359 -13.26 14.27 -12.33
C GLY A 359 -14.34 14.67 -11.33
N ALA A 360 -15.60 14.34 -11.56
CA ALA A 360 -16.71 14.62 -10.63
C ALA A 360 -16.81 13.60 -9.49
N GLY A 361 -16.17 12.44 -9.63
CA GLY A 361 -16.13 11.36 -8.65
C GLY A 361 -14.84 10.55 -8.74
N TYR A 362 -14.79 9.40 -8.07
CA TYR A 362 -13.67 8.46 -8.08
C TYR A 362 -14.14 7.04 -7.70
N LEU A 363 -13.36 6.02 -8.09
CA LEU A 363 -13.70 4.62 -7.84
C LEU A 363 -13.32 4.14 -6.43
N GLY A 364 -12.38 4.80 -5.80
CA GLY A 364 -11.83 4.50 -4.48
C GLY A 364 -10.65 5.42 -4.22
N TYR A 365 -9.99 5.23 -3.08
CA TYR A 365 -8.82 6.03 -2.77
C TYR A 365 -7.58 5.50 -3.48
N TYR A 366 -6.78 6.43 -3.93
CA TYR A 366 -5.37 6.22 -4.21
C TYR A 366 -4.68 6.36 -2.86
N ASP A 367 -4.25 5.25 -2.30
CA ASP A 367 -3.79 5.15 -0.93
C ASP A 367 -2.27 5.01 -0.87
N GLY A 368 -1.72 5.09 0.33
CA GLY A 368 -0.30 4.99 0.62
C GLY A 368 0.23 6.13 1.46
N GLY A 369 1.55 6.25 1.46
CA GLY A 369 2.20 7.20 2.35
C GLY A 369 3.54 7.73 1.86
N ALA A 370 4.09 8.58 2.70
CA ALA A 370 5.36 9.23 2.51
C ALA A 370 6.23 9.11 3.77
N PHE A 371 7.52 9.33 3.63
CA PHE A 371 8.32 9.68 4.78
C PHE A 371 8.31 11.19 4.99
N GLY A 372 7.90 11.61 6.18
CA GLY A 372 8.03 12.97 6.68
C GLY A 372 9.12 13.08 7.74
N VAL A 373 9.54 14.27 8.02
CA VAL A 373 10.55 14.59 9.03
C VAL A 373 9.86 15.32 10.18
N PRO A 374 9.86 14.76 11.42
CA PRO A 374 9.37 15.51 12.58
C PRO A 374 10.11 16.83 12.74
N ALA A 375 9.37 17.90 13.00
CA ALA A 375 9.95 19.23 13.24
C ALA A 375 10.85 19.26 14.48
N SER A 376 10.69 18.32 15.40
CA SER A 376 11.52 18.11 16.60
C SER A 376 12.82 17.35 16.35
N SER A 377 13.01 16.78 15.13
CA SER A 377 14.24 16.05 14.80
C SER A 377 15.48 16.93 14.90
N LYS A 378 16.58 16.33 15.38
CA LYS A 378 17.90 16.99 15.43
C LYS A 378 18.75 16.73 14.18
N ASN A 379 18.23 15.92 13.25
CA ASN A 379 18.91 15.48 12.03
C ASN A 379 18.07 15.75 10.76
N ILE A 380 17.31 16.89 10.72
CA ILE A 380 16.40 17.22 9.61
C ILE A 380 17.11 17.11 8.26
N THR A 381 18.24 17.81 8.10
CA THR A 381 19.02 17.82 6.85
C THR A 381 19.46 16.41 6.42
N CYS A 382 19.93 15.60 7.38
CA CYS A 382 20.37 14.23 7.10
C CYS A 382 19.21 13.31 6.73
N SER A 383 18.04 13.52 7.32
CA SER A 383 16.81 12.79 6.99
C SER A 383 16.30 13.16 5.60
N VAL A 384 16.35 14.43 5.23
CA VAL A 384 16.01 14.89 3.89
C VAL A 384 16.98 14.33 2.84
N LEU A 385 18.29 14.22 3.16
CA LEU A 385 19.26 13.56 2.28
C LEU A 385 18.89 12.09 2.02
N PHE A 386 18.51 11.35 3.07
CA PHE A 386 18.04 9.96 2.92
C PHE A 386 16.78 9.86 2.06
N GLN A 387 15.82 10.75 2.25
CA GLN A 387 14.58 10.75 1.46
C GLN A 387 14.84 11.08 -0.02
N GLN A 388 15.79 11.98 -0.33
CA GLN A 388 16.18 12.22 -1.73
C GLN A 388 16.87 11.02 -2.35
N TYR A 389 17.65 10.23 -1.57
CA TYR A 389 18.22 8.98 -2.06
C TYR A 389 17.13 8.00 -2.47
N GLN A 390 16.08 7.86 -1.66
CA GLN A 390 14.91 7.03 -2.00
C GLN A 390 14.18 7.56 -3.24
N GLY A 391 14.14 8.88 -3.43
CA GLY A 391 13.48 9.57 -4.54
C GLY A 391 14.23 9.50 -5.88
N GLN A 392 15.32 8.73 -6.00
CA GLN A 392 15.99 8.52 -7.29
C GLN A 392 15.18 7.58 -8.17
N GLU A 393 15.06 7.85 -9.47
CA GLU A 393 14.29 7.04 -10.43
C GLU A 393 14.74 5.57 -10.42
N SER A 394 16.06 5.32 -10.39
CA SER A 394 16.63 3.97 -10.36
C SER A 394 16.28 3.18 -9.09
N VAL A 395 16.16 3.86 -7.94
CA VAL A 395 15.70 3.27 -6.68
C VAL A 395 14.21 3.01 -6.75
N GLN A 396 13.45 3.98 -7.26
CA GLN A 396 12.00 3.90 -7.38
C GLN A 396 11.55 2.79 -8.35
N ALA A 397 12.26 2.58 -9.47
CA ALA A 397 11.93 1.52 -10.41
C ALA A 397 12.08 0.11 -9.78
N LYS A 398 13.18 -0.13 -9.08
CA LYS A 398 13.40 -1.40 -8.36
C LYS A 398 12.37 -1.62 -7.26
N TRP A 399 12.11 -0.57 -6.48
CA TRP A 399 11.12 -0.62 -5.42
C TRP A 399 9.70 -0.82 -5.96
N ALA A 400 9.36 -0.15 -7.07
CA ALA A 400 8.09 -0.35 -7.76
C ALA A 400 7.89 -1.81 -8.18
N ALA A 401 8.89 -2.41 -8.82
CA ALA A 401 8.83 -3.81 -9.24
C ALA A 401 8.68 -4.78 -8.06
N ALA A 402 9.39 -4.55 -6.95
CA ALA A 402 9.35 -5.40 -5.77
C ALA A 402 8.05 -5.24 -4.95
N GLY A 403 7.53 -4.01 -4.85
CA GLY A 403 6.43 -3.65 -3.95
C GLY A 403 5.10 -3.34 -4.62
N SER A 404 4.94 -3.57 -5.92
CA SER A 404 3.71 -3.29 -6.70
C SER A 404 3.19 -1.86 -6.56
N ARG A 405 4.09 -0.88 -6.42
CA ARG A 405 3.74 0.51 -6.13
C ARG A 405 4.46 1.48 -7.06
N ILE A 406 3.77 2.54 -7.46
CA ILE A 406 4.33 3.54 -8.37
C ILE A 406 4.12 4.94 -7.77
N VAL A 407 5.22 5.65 -7.51
CA VAL A 407 5.19 7.06 -7.10
C VAL A 407 5.85 8.00 -8.12
N MET A 408 6.44 7.45 -9.19
CA MET A 408 7.00 8.20 -10.32
C MET A 408 6.52 7.62 -11.64
N ASP A 409 5.93 8.45 -12.51
CA ASP A 409 5.38 8.02 -13.79
C ASP A 409 6.44 7.45 -14.74
N SER A 410 7.68 7.92 -14.66
CA SER A 410 8.80 7.43 -15.48
C SER A 410 9.09 5.94 -15.25
N THR A 411 8.82 5.43 -14.03
CA THR A 411 9.09 4.04 -13.66
C THR A 411 8.22 3.03 -14.41
N TYR A 412 7.04 3.40 -14.90
CA TYR A 412 6.21 2.53 -15.75
C TYR A 412 6.93 2.06 -17.02
N ASN A 413 7.89 2.82 -17.50
CA ASN A 413 8.65 2.50 -18.71
C ASN A 413 9.98 1.81 -18.42
N ASP A 414 10.34 1.61 -17.15
CA ASP A 414 11.57 0.92 -16.76
C ASP A 414 11.47 -0.58 -17.10
N PRO A 415 12.50 -1.19 -17.71
CA PRO A 415 12.48 -2.60 -18.10
C PRO A 415 12.16 -3.56 -16.95
N ILE A 416 12.62 -3.27 -15.72
CA ILE A 416 12.34 -4.12 -14.55
C ILE A 416 10.86 -4.10 -14.17
N VAL A 417 10.20 -2.95 -14.30
CA VAL A 417 8.75 -2.80 -14.04
C VAL A 417 7.94 -3.48 -15.15
N GLN A 418 8.37 -3.36 -16.41
CA GLN A 418 7.70 -4.03 -17.53
C GLN A 418 7.84 -5.56 -17.47
N GLU A 419 9.00 -6.07 -17.05
CA GLU A 419 9.17 -7.50 -16.78
C GLU A 419 8.21 -7.97 -15.67
N GLN A 420 8.08 -7.20 -14.61
CA GLN A 420 7.18 -7.51 -13.50
C GLN A 420 5.71 -7.38 -13.92
N ASP A 421 5.37 -6.45 -14.82
CA ASP A 421 4.03 -6.32 -15.38
C ASP A 421 3.58 -7.59 -16.09
N THR A 422 4.47 -8.19 -16.88
CA THR A 422 4.20 -9.48 -17.50
C THR A 422 3.92 -10.59 -16.49
N LYS A 423 4.68 -10.65 -15.39
CA LYS A 423 4.52 -11.66 -14.32
C LYS A 423 3.24 -11.45 -13.50
N THR A 424 2.77 -10.22 -13.42
CA THR A 424 1.56 -9.83 -12.67
C THR A 424 0.31 -9.72 -13.54
N ASN A 425 0.36 -10.28 -14.76
CA ASN A 425 -0.74 -10.24 -15.73
C ASN A 425 -1.28 -8.83 -16.02
N GLY A 426 -0.38 -7.84 -16.15
CA GLY A 426 -0.73 -6.49 -16.56
C GLY A 426 -1.15 -5.56 -15.41
N TYR A 427 -0.76 -5.83 -14.16
CA TYR A 427 -1.09 -4.95 -13.03
C TYR A 427 -0.54 -3.53 -13.19
N TYR A 428 0.71 -3.37 -13.62
CA TYR A 428 1.31 -2.04 -13.79
C TYR A 428 0.71 -1.29 -14.98
N THR A 429 0.41 -2.00 -16.08
CA THR A 429 -0.36 -1.45 -17.18
C THR A 429 -1.76 -1.00 -16.71
N PHE A 430 -2.44 -1.81 -15.91
CA PHE A 430 -3.72 -1.44 -15.30
C PHE A 430 -3.59 -0.16 -14.46
N MET A 431 -2.58 -0.06 -13.60
CA MET A 431 -2.33 1.12 -12.78
C MET A 431 -2.04 2.37 -13.62
N LYS A 432 -1.24 2.24 -14.67
CA LYS A 432 -0.93 3.32 -15.61
C LYS A 432 -2.19 3.85 -16.30
N ASP A 433 -3.05 2.95 -16.76
CA ASP A 433 -4.22 3.30 -17.55
C ASP A 433 -5.44 3.72 -16.72
N GLN A 434 -5.58 3.16 -15.51
CA GLN A 434 -6.78 3.30 -14.69
C GLN A 434 -6.54 4.03 -13.36
N GLY A 435 -5.29 4.24 -12.95
CA GLY A 435 -4.95 4.87 -11.66
C GLY A 435 -5.58 6.26 -11.49
N SER A 436 -5.73 7.02 -12.57
CA SER A 436 -6.37 8.34 -12.56
C SER A 436 -7.87 8.33 -12.22
N LEU A 437 -8.52 7.15 -12.19
CA LEU A 437 -9.91 6.98 -11.75
C LEU A 437 -10.05 6.96 -10.22
N PHE A 438 -8.93 6.87 -9.50
CA PHE A 438 -8.85 6.91 -8.05
C PHE A 438 -8.34 8.27 -7.58
N ARG A 439 -8.57 8.63 -6.33
CA ARG A 439 -8.11 9.90 -5.75
C ARG A 439 -7.63 9.70 -4.32
N GLY A 440 -6.76 10.60 -3.86
CA GLY A 440 -6.35 10.67 -2.47
C GLY A 440 -7.52 10.95 -1.52
N ALA A 441 -7.28 10.71 -0.24
CA ALA A 441 -8.25 10.96 0.82
C ALA A 441 -8.61 12.45 0.91
N PRO A 442 -9.76 12.77 1.48
CA PRO A 442 -10.12 14.16 1.73
C PRO A 442 -9.17 14.79 2.76
N ALA A 443 -8.83 16.07 2.52
CA ALA A 443 -7.97 16.87 3.38
C ALA A 443 -8.66 17.25 4.70
N PHE A 444 -8.95 16.27 5.56
CA PHE A 444 -9.64 16.50 6.83
C PHE A 444 -8.68 16.67 7.99
N PRO A 445 -8.53 17.89 8.56
CA PRO A 445 -7.68 18.12 9.75
C PRO A 445 -8.26 17.47 11.02
N PHE A 446 -9.42 16.85 10.94
CA PHE A 446 -10.12 16.11 12.00
C PHE A 446 -10.23 14.61 11.71
N HIS A 447 -9.46 14.10 10.75
CA HIS A 447 -9.55 12.73 10.25
C HIS A 447 -9.65 11.68 11.37
N THR A 448 -8.65 11.61 12.24
CA THR A 448 -8.58 10.62 13.32
C THR A 448 -9.76 10.75 14.29
N SER A 449 -10.10 11.97 14.71
CA SER A 449 -11.19 12.19 15.67
C SER A 449 -12.53 11.72 15.12
N VAL A 450 -12.83 11.98 13.85
CA VAL A 450 -14.09 11.52 13.21
C VAL A 450 -14.05 10.02 13.00
N ARG A 451 -12.94 9.44 12.54
CA ARG A 451 -12.82 7.99 12.42
C ARG A 451 -13.10 7.27 13.73
N GLU A 452 -12.50 7.73 14.82
CA GLU A 452 -12.65 7.10 16.14
C GLU A 452 -14.10 7.09 16.67
N VAL A 453 -14.87 8.14 16.39
CA VAL A 453 -16.28 8.18 16.83
C VAL A 453 -17.23 7.42 15.88
N VAL A 454 -16.82 7.18 14.63
CA VAL A 454 -17.61 6.48 13.60
C VAL A 454 -17.35 4.97 13.62
N ALA A 455 -16.09 4.55 13.71
CA ALA A 455 -15.69 3.15 13.57
C ALA A 455 -16.42 2.17 14.50
N PRO A 456 -16.71 2.48 15.76
CA PRO A 456 -17.44 1.57 16.65
C PRO A 456 -18.81 1.13 16.10
N PHE A 457 -19.54 2.00 15.40
CA PHE A 457 -20.83 1.64 14.80
C PHE A 457 -20.67 0.70 13.61
N ILE A 458 -19.58 0.86 12.84
CA ILE A 458 -19.23 -0.06 11.75
C ILE A 458 -18.92 -1.45 12.32
N TYR A 459 -18.13 -1.52 13.41
CA TYR A 459 -17.81 -2.77 14.08
C TYR A 459 -19.07 -3.48 14.62
N ASP A 460 -20.01 -2.74 15.20
CA ASP A 460 -21.25 -3.30 15.71
C ASP A 460 -22.14 -3.87 14.59
N ALA A 461 -22.14 -3.26 13.40
CA ALA A 461 -22.84 -3.80 12.25
C ALA A 461 -22.17 -5.07 11.70
N ILE A 462 -20.83 -5.10 11.57
CA ILE A 462 -20.06 -6.29 11.18
C ILE A 462 -20.32 -7.45 12.17
N ALA A 463 -20.37 -7.14 13.44
CA ALA A 463 -20.68 -8.12 14.49
C ALA A 463 -22.15 -8.59 14.48
N GLY A 464 -23.03 -7.92 13.76
CA GLY A 464 -24.48 -8.22 13.70
C GLY A 464 -25.26 -7.73 14.92
N LYS A 465 -24.72 -6.80 15.72
CA LYS A 465 -25.39 -6.23 16.90
C LYS A 465 -26.43 -5.19 16.52
N ILE A 466 -26.20 -4.46 15.43
CA ILE A 466 -27.12 -3.46 14.87
C ILE A 466 -27.20 -3.62 13.35
N SER A 467 -28.25 -3.09 12.72
CA SER A 467 -28.35 -3.08 11.26
C SER A 467 -27.30 -2.14 10.63
N THR A 468 -26.90 -2.41 9.39
CA THR A 468 -26.00 -1.51 8.64
C THR A 468 -26.63 -0.12 8.46
N SER A 469 -27.95 -0.03 8.33
CA SER A 469 -28.67 1.24 8.25
C SER A 469 -28.57 2.03 9.55
N ASP A 470 -28.87 1.40 10.70
CA ASP A 470 -28.78 2.06 12.01
C ASP A 470 -27.34 2.46 12.35
N ALA A 471 -26.37 1.66 11.93
CA ALA A 471 -24.94 1.95 12.12
C ALA A 471 -24.57 3.28 11.42
N LEU A 472 -24.92 3.45 10.14
CA LEU A 472 -24.63 4.69 9.42
C LEU A 472 -25.44 5.90 9.95
N ASP A 473 -26.67 5.70 10.43
CA ASP A 473 -27.43 6.78 11.06
C ASP A 473 -26.77 7.27 12.36
N LYS A 474 -26.25 6.35 13.17
CA LYS A 474 -25.49 6.68 14.40
C LYS A 474 -24.13 7.28 14.08
N ALA A 475 -23.41 6.70 13.11
CA ALA A 475 -22.11 7.16 12.64
C ALA A 475 -22.16 8.60 12.13
N ALA A 476 -23.11 8.92 11.25
CA ALA A 476 -23.26 10.26 10.69
C ALA A 476 -23.59 11.29 11.80
N LYS A 477 -24.44 10.93 12.75
CA LYS A 477 -24.77 11.81 13.89
C LYS A 477 -23.54 12.02 14.80
N ALA A 478 -22.77 10.98 15.05
CA ALA A 478 -21.53 11.08 15.84
C ALA A 478 -20.48 11.95 15.16
N ALA A 479 -20.32 11.78 13.83
CA ALA A 479 -19.41 12.61 13.02
C ALA A 479 -19.81 14.09 13.04
N ASP A 480 -21.11 14.40 12.84
CA ASP A 480 -21.62 15.80 12.94
C ASP A 480 -21.35 16.41 14.33
N ALA A 481 -21.55 15.62 15.41
CA ALA A 481 -21.30 16.08 16.77
C ALA A 481 -19.81 16.34 17.04
N GLU A 482 -18.93 15.44 16.56
CA GLU A 482 -17.48 15.59 16.76
C GLU A 482 -16.93 16.76 15.97
N MET A 483 -17.30 16.91 14.69
CA MET A 483 -16.89 18.07 13.88
C MET A 483 -17.32 19.38 14.53
N LYS A 484 -18.57 19.47 15.03
CA LYS A 484 -19.06 20.63 15.78
C LYS A 484 -18.23 20.89 17.05
N LYS A 485 -17.89 19.87 17.82
CA LYS A 485 -17.05 19.98 19.04
C LYS A 485 -15.66 20.51 18.69
N LEU A 486 -15.10 20.13 17.54
CA LEU A 486 -13.81 20.59 17.04
C LEU A 486 -13.85 21.99 16.38
N GLY A 487 -15.04 22.63 16.31
CA GLY A 487 -15.20 23.97 15.76
C GLY A 487 -15.45 24.05 14.26
N TYR A 488 -15.90 22.97 13.64
CA TYR A 488 -16.27 22.88 12.22
C TYR A 488 -17.76 22.93 11.96
#